data_2c742d59224ef2c985bc88b196df1abb
#
_entry.id   2c742d59224ef2c985bc88b196df1abb
#
_cell.length_a   1.000
_cell.length_b   1.000
_cell.length_c   1.000
_cell.angle_alpha   90.00
_cell.angle_beta   90.00
_cell.angle_gamma   90.00
#
_symmetry.space_group_name_H-M   'P 1'
#
loop_
_entity.id
_entity.type
_entity.pdbx_description
1 polymer ?
#
loop_
_entity_poly.entity_id
_entity_poly.type
_entity_poly.pdbx_seq_one_letter_code
_entity_poly.pdbx_strand_id
1 'polypeptide(L)'
;MKRKMLIIANPGERDAENYCEGVNQDVTRYHRFFTSIQGGAWKTDEIKTLIRPEPREVDLALSELKSADYSMVIFCGHGYSRKNGTTMVELYKDCDYDSDKFNQGAKRHTVILDCCRIVYEPVSESVSNHYELRASADHLAALQHARDVFDDAVRRCPPGLAVVYACSLDETAEDNEETGGVYSHALRSAALQLSETLLGSETASVVRIHNNAAQAVRRETGGHQNPTITKPRSEPYFPFCVSSSTASYMHR
;
A
#
# COMPACT_ATOMS: atom_id res chain seq x y z
N MET A 1 13.34 -14.17 -6.37
CA MET A 1 13.60 -13.12 -5.34
C MET A 1 12.68 -13.36 -4.16
N LYS A 2 13.12 -13.14 -2.92
CA LYS A 2 12.29 -13.24 -1.72
C LYS A 2 11.63 -11.90 -1.45
N ARG A 3 10.30 -11.86 -1.48
CA ARG A 3 9.49 -10.67 -1.17
C ARG A 3 8.70 -10.91 0.11
N LYS A 4 8.45 -9.87 0.87
CA LYS A 4 7.56 -9.89 2.04
C LYS A 4 6.77 -8.59 2.12
N MET A 5 5.49 -8.71 2.38
CA MET A 5 4.57 -7.59 2.60
C MET A 5 3.88 -7.74 3.95
N LEU A 6 3.74 -6.64 4.66
CA LEU A 6 2.97 -6.54 5.88
C LEU A 6 1.87 -5.49 5.68
N ILE A 7 0.62 -5.91 5.75
CA ILE A 7 -0.54 -5.02 5.78
C ILE A 7 -1.01 -4.94 7.23
N ILE A 8 -1.09 -3.74 7.77
CA ILE A 8 -1.57 -3.46 9.12
C ILE A 8 -2.83 -2.60 8.97
N ALA A 9 -3.90 -2.98 9.65
CA ALA A 9 -5.16 -2.28 9.55
C ALA A 9 -5.79 -2.06 10.93
N ASN A 10 -6.31 -0.85 11.13
CA ASN A 10 -7.17 -0.53 12.26
C ASN A 10 -8.42 0.21 11.78
N PRO A 11 -9.52 -0.52 11.51
CA PRO A 11 -10.80 0.10 11.17
C PRO A 11 -11.51 0.74 12.38
N GLY A 12 -10.98 0.57 13.59
CA GLY A 12 -11.66 0.93 14.83
C GLY A 12 -12.54 -0.19 15.37
N GLU A 13 -13.38 0.12 16.34
CA GLU A 13 -14.36 -0.81 16.91
C GLU A 13 -15.70 -0.66 16.19
N ARG A 14 -16.33 -1.78 15.78
CA ARG A 14 -17.53 -1.79 14.92
C ARG A 14 -18.68 -0.91 15.38
N ASP A 15 -18.81 -0.73 16.69
CA ASP A 15 -19.90 0.06 17.29
C ASP A 15 -19.43 1.45 17.74
N ALA A 16 -18.21 1.84 17.41
CA ALA A 16 -17.64 3.14 17.76
C ALA A 16 -17.91 4.16 16.65
N GLU A 17 -18.10 5.41 17.06
CA GLU A 17 -18.31 6.53 16.12
C GLU A 17 -17.15 6.74 15.14
N ASN A 18 -15.95 6.26 15.46
CA ASN A 18 -14.75 6.37 14.63
C ASN A 18 -14.42 5.08 13.86
N TYR A 19 -15.39 4.21 13.61
CA TYR A 19 -15.17 3.02 12.80
C TYR A 19 -15.03 3.36 11.32
N CYS A 20 -13.93 2.99 10.67
CA CYS A 20 -13.64 3.24 9.26
C CYS A 20 -13.77 1.94 8.45
N GLU A 21 -14.92 1.72 7.85
CA GLU A 21 -15.14 0.52 7.03
C GLU A 21 -14.27 0.49 5.78
N GLY A 22 -13.98 1.62 5.20
CA GLY A 22 -13.10 1.73 4.05
C GLY A 22 -11.75 1.06 4.27
N VAL A 23 -11.27 0.99 5.51
CA VAL A 23 -10.04 0.28 5.90
C VAL A 23 -10.11 -1.22 5.57
N ASN A 24 -11.27 -1.88 5.80
CA ASN A 24 -11.44 -3.29 5.44
C ASN A 24 -11.45 -3.50 3.92
N GLN A 25 -12.04 -2.54 3.20
CA GLN A 25 -12.03 -2.52 1.73
C GLN A 25 -10.60 -2.38 1.21
N ASP A 26 -9.79 -1.51 1.82
CA ASP A 26 -8.41 -1.31 1.42
C ASP A 26 -7.56 -2.57 1.60
N VAL A 27 -7.68 -3.25 2.74
CA VAL A 27 -6.98 -4.53 2.98
C VAL A 27 -7.31 -5.53 1.86
N THR A 28 -8.60 -5.72 1.58
CA THR A 28 -9.06 -6.65 0.56
C THR A 28 -8.56 -6.28 -0.83
N ARG A 29 -8.63 -4.99 -1.18
CA ARG A 29 -8.26 -4.50 -2.50
C ARG A 29 -6.76 -4.46 -2.71
N TYR A 30 -5.95 -4.13 -1.70
CA TYR A 30 -4.50 -4.27 -1.78
C TYR A 30 -4.09 -5.72 -1.96
N HIS A 31 -4.69 -6.65 -1.22
CA HIS A 31 -4.42 -8.08 -1.37
C HIS A 31 -4.74 -8.54 -2.81
N ARG A 32 -5.94 -8.20 -3.32
CA ARG A 32 -6.36 -8.51 -4.71
C ARG A 32 -5.42 -7.87 -5.73
N PHE A 33 -5.04 -6.60 -5.55
CA PHE A 33 -4.16 -5.90 -6.47
C PHE A 33 -2.79 -6.55 -6.53
N PHE A 34 -2.11 -6.74 -5.40
CA PHE A 34 -0.76 -7.26 -5.41
C PHE A 34 -0.67 -8.74 -5.83
N THR A 35 -1.69 -9.55 -5.60
CA THR A 35 -1.73 -10.93 -6.10
C THR A 35 -2.08 -11.02 -7.60
N SER A 36 -2.57 -9.94 -8.22
CA SER A 36 -2.86 -9.88 -9.65
C SER A 36 -1.59 -9.72 -10.50
N ILE A 37 -1.74 -9.90 -11.82
CA ILE A 37 -0.69 -9.63 -12.82
C ILE A 37 -0.18 -8.19 -12.66
N GLN A 38 -1.09 -7.21 -12.66
CA GLN A 38 -0.75 -5.79 -12.61
C GLN A 38 0.02 -5.40 -11.35
N GLY A 39 -0.28 -6.01 -10.21
CA GLY A 39 0.41 -5.80 -8.93
C GLY A 39 1.74 -6.54 -8.81
N GLY A 40 2.17 -7.30 -9.85
CA GLY A 40 3.43 -8.05 -9.86
C GLY A 40 3.36 -9.43 -9.23
N ALA A 41 2.17 -10.03 -9.18
CA ALA A 41 1.89 -11.41 -8.81
C ALA A 41 2.60 -11.87 -7.52
N TRP A 42 2.36 -11.12 -6.43
CA TRP A 42 2.79 -11.55 -5.09
C TRP A 42 2.07 -12.85 -4.72
N LYS A 43 2.77 -13.75 -4.05
CA LYS A 43 2.15 -14.95 -3.50
C LYS A 43 1.40 -14.60 -2.22
N THR A 44 0.33 -15.33 -1.93
CA THR A 44 -0.45 -15.11 -0.71
C THR A 44 0.37 -15.31 0.57
N ASP A 45 1.33 -16.24 0.57
CA ASP A 45 2.24 -16.51 1.68
C ASP A 45 3.34 -15.45 1.86
N GLU A 46 3.50 -14.53 0.90
CA GLU A 46 4.38 -13.35 1.00
C GLU A 46 3.69 -12.16 1.66
N ILE A 47 2.35 -12.19 1.79
CA ILE A 47 1.52 -11.08 2.32
C ILE A 47 0.96 -11.49 3.68
N LYS A 48 1.48 -10.88 4.74
CA LYS A 48 0.97 -11.01 6.10
C LYS A 48 0.03 -9.86 6.40
N THR A 49 -1.16 -10.15 6.89
CA THR A 49 -2.15 -9.12 7.31
C THR A 49 -2.35 -9.19 8.82
N LEU A 50 -2.30 -8.06 9.47
CA LEU A 50 -2.57 -7.88 10.89
C LEU A 50 -3.68 -6.85 11.05
N ILE A 51 -4.78 -7.24 11.69
CA ILE A 51 -5.92 -6.34 11.97
C ILE A 51 -5.95 -6.10 13.48
N ARG A 52 -5.83 -4.82 13.88
CA ARG A 52 -5.79 -4.41 15.29
C ARG A 52 -4.76 -5.20 16.12
N PRO A 53 -3.49 -5.30 15.65
CA PRO A 53 -2.48 -6.12 16.29
C PRO A 53 -1.93 -5.49 17.56
N GLU A 54 -1.44 -6.33 18.45
CA GLU A 54 -0.58 -5.88 19.55
C GLU A 54 0.77 -5.33 19.01
N PRO A 55 1.37 -4.31 19.65
CA PRO A 55 2.67 -3.76 19.23
C PRO A 55 3.77 -4.81 19.04
N ARG A 56 3.79 -5.84 19.91
CA ARG A 56 4.75 -6.93 19.81
C ARG A 56 4.56 -7.78 18.55
N GLU A 57 3.34 -7.96 18.09
CA GLU A 57 3.07 -8.70 16.83
C GLU A 57 3.58 -7.91 15.64
N VAL A 58 3.42 -6.58 15.66
CA VAL A 58 3.98 -5.68 14.64
C VAL A 58 5.50 -5.73 14.66
N ASP A 59 6.15 -5.58 15.83
CA ASP A 59 7.61 -5.63 15.96
C ASP A 59 8.20 -6.96 15.43
N LEU A 60 7.55 -8.09 15.73
CA LEU A 60 7.92 -9.41 15.20
C LEU A 60 7.79 -9.48 13.69
N ALA A 61 6.65 -9.02 13.14
CA ALA A 61 6.42 -9.02 11.70
C ALA A 61 7.43 -8.13 10.97
N LEU A 62 7.74 -6.93 11.49
CA LEU A 62 8.77 -6.05 10.93
C LEU A 62 10.16 -6.69 10.94
N SER A 63 10.49 -7.43 11.99
CA SER A 63 11.78 -8.14 12.07
C SER A 63 11.92 -9.20 10.96
N GLU A 64 10.80 -9.87 10.61
CA GLU A 64 10.77 -10.85 9.52
C GLU A 64 11.03 -10.24 8.14
N LEU A 65 10.64 -8.96 7.92
CA LEU A 65 10.83 -8.26 6.65
C LEU A 65 12.32 -8.09 6.30
N LYS A 66 13.19 -7.97 7.31
CA LYS A 66 14.65 -7.79 7.14
C LYS A 66 15.31 -8.95 6.38
N SER A 67 14.68 -10.12 6.36
CA SER A 67 15.18 -11.31 5.67
C SER A 67 14.82 -11.38 4.18
N ALA A 68 14.07 -10.39 3.67
CA ALA A 68 13.67 -10.31 2.27
C ALA A 68 14.66 -9.51 1.42
N ASP A 69 14.58 -9.68 0.09
CA ASP A 69 15.29 -8.86 -0.89
C ASP A 69 14.55 -7.54 -1.13
N TYR A 70 13.22 -7.60 -1.04
CA TYR A 70 12.30 -6.46 -1.10
C TYR A 70 11.16 -6.64 -0.10
N SER A 71 10.83 -5.57 0.59
CA SER A 71 9.68 -5.58 1.50
C SER A 71 8.80 -4.34 1.34
N MET A 72 7.54 -4.51 1.73
CA MET A 72 6.55 -3.45 1.76
C MET A 72 5.76 -3.50 3.06
N VAL A 73 5.48 -2.33 3.64
CA VAL A 73 4.51 -2.16 4.72
C VAL A 73 3.40 -1.25 4.21
N ILE A 74 2.16 -1.64 4.48
CA ILE A 74 0.97 -0.82 4.22
C ILE A 74 0.24 -0.70 5.54
N PHE A 75 -0.04 0.52 5.97
CA PHE A 75 -0.91 0.81 7.09
C PHE A 75 -2.17 1.52 6.57
N CYS A 76 -3.34 1.05 6.99
CA CYS A 76 -4.64 1.68 6.73
C CYS A 76 -5.39 1.82 8.05
N GLY A 77 -5.83 3.02 8.40
CA GLY A 77 -6.58 3.25 9.63
C GLY A 77 -6.34 4.60 10.26
N HIS A 78 -6.62 4.68 11.55
CA HIS A 78 -6.48 5.92 12.30
C HIS A 78 -5.02 6.29 12.53
N GLY A 79 -4.77 7.60 12.48
CA GLY A 79 -3.46 8.14 12.78
C GLY A 79 -3.52 9.66 12.99
N TYR A 80 -2.43 10.19 13.51
CA TYR A 80 -2.28 11.61 13.79
C TYR A 80 -0.80 12.01 13.74
N SER A 81 -0.49 13.29 13.77
CA SER A 81 0.87 13.79 13.90
C SER A 81 1.13 14.35 15.29
N ARG A 82 2.30 14.06 15.82
CA ARG A 82 2.83 14.76 16.98
C ARG A 82 3.37 16.14 16.57
N LYS A 83 3.48 17.07 17.51
CA LYS A 83 4.03 18.43 17.29
C LYS A 83 5.45 18.44 16.69
N ASN A 84 6.21 17.38 16.85
CA ASN A 84 7.53 17.22 16.23
C ASN A 84 7.50 16.69 14.78
N GLY A 85 6.31 16.49 14.21
CA GLY A 85 6.09 15.98 12.85
C GLY A 85 6.12 14.47 12.71
N THR A 86 6.32 13.70 13.80
CA THR A 86 6.24 12.24 13.77
C THR A 86 4.80 11.80 13.57
N THR A 87 4.55 10.96 12.58
CA THR A 87 3.24 10.34 12.39
C THR A 87 3.08 9.17 13.34
N MET A 88 2.01 9.20 14.12
CA MET A 88 1.57 8.10 14.97
C MET A 88 0.43 7.38 14.29
N VAL A 89 0.39 6.07 14.38
CA VAL A 89 -0.73 5.25 13.94
C VAL A 89 -1.36 4.57 15.14
N GLU A 90 -2.66 4.43 15.13
CA GLU A 90 -3.38 3.72 16.16
C GLU A 90 -3.55 2.26 15.74
N LEU A 91 -2.96 1.32 16.49
CA LEU A 91 -3.09 -0.13 16.20
C LEU A 91 -4.45 -0.68 16.65
N TYR A 92 -4.97 -0.17 17.74
CA TYR A 92 -6.32 -0.34 18.26
C TYR A 92 -6.57 0.81 19.26
N LYS A 93 -7.79 0.95 19.76
CA LYS A 93 -8.19 2.06 20.64
C LYS A 93 -7.18 2.30 21.76
N ASP A 94 -6.71 3.53 21.86
CA ASP A 94 -5.73 4.01 22.86
C ASP A 94 -4.35 3.32 22.77
N CYS A 95 -4.01 2.68 21.64
CA CYS A 95 -2.72 2.06 21.42
C CYS A 95 -1.97 2.70 20.24
N ASP A 96 -1.22 3.73 20.54
CA ASP A 96 -0.39 4.44 19.58
C ASP A 96 0.91 3.71 19.25
N TYR A 97 1.27 3.73 17.99
CA TYR A 97 2.50 3.14 17.47
C TYR A 97 3.24 4.15 16.58
N ASP A 98 4.53 4.28 16.77
CA ASP A 98 5.38 5.19 16.00
C ASP A 98 5.57 4.63 14.58
N SER A 99 5.06 5.34 13.57
CA SER A 99 5.14 4.90 12.18
C SER A 99 6.57 4.86 11.64
N ASP A 100 7.53 5.56 12.25
CA ASP A 100 8.94 5.48 11.84
C ASP A 100 9.54 4.09 12.05
N LYS A 101 8.95 3.27 12.94
CA LYS A 101 9.33 1.86 13.07
C LYS A 101 9.03 1.05 11.81
N PHE A 102 8.03 1.45 11.01
CA PHE A 102 7.72 0.81 9.73
C PHE A 102 8.84 1.00 8.69
N ASN A 103 9.74 1.95 8.90
CA ASN A 103 10.93 2.14 8.05
C ASN A 103 11.94 0.98 8.15
N GLN A 104 11.70 0.03 9.09
CA GLN A 104 12.52 -1.16 9.26
C GLN A 104 12.03 -2.29 8.34
N GLY A 105 12.85 -2.65 7.37
CA GLY A 105 12.52 -3.71 6.41
C GLY A 105 13.76 -4.25 5.70
N ALA A 106 13.56 -4.78 4.51
CA ALA A 106 14.63 -5.17 3.60
C ALA A 106 15.48 -3.96 3.18
N LYS A 107 16.64 -4.20 2.57
CA LYS A 107 17.46 -3.10 2.02
C LYS A 107 16.76 -2.28 0.93
N ARG A 108 15.76 -2.85 0.28
CA ARG A 108 14.82 -2.19 -0.64
C ARG A 108 13.44 -2.25 -0.01
N HIS A 109 12.90 -1.11 0.37
CA HIS A 109 11.73 -1.06 1.22
C HIS A 109 10.77 0.05 0.83
N THR A 110 9.47 -0.26 0.86
CA THR A 110 8.40 0.70 0.63
C THR A 110 7.44 0.70 1.82
N VAL A 111 7.07 1.88 2.28
CA VAL A 111 6.05 2.10 3.32
C VAL A 111 4.93 2.96 2.73
N ILE A 112 3.69 2.55 2.94
CA ILE A 112 2.48 3.30 2.56
C ILE A 112 1.68 3.53 3.83
N LEU A 113 1.41 4.80 4.14
CA LEU A 113 0.66 5.22 5.33
C LEU A 113 -0.63 5.90 4.86
N ASP A 114 -1.73 5.18 4.92
CA ASP A 114 -3.07 5.71 4.68
C ASP A 114 -3.77 5.94 6.02
N CYS A 115 -3.50 7.12 6.57
CA CYS A 115 -4.05 7.59 7.83
C CYS A 115 -4.02 9.12 7.89
N CYS A 116 -4.86 9.69 8.76
CA CYS A 116 -4.82 11.11 9.10
C CYS A 116 -3.49 11.51 9.72
N ARG A 117 -3.12 12.78 9.55
CA ARG A 117 -1.91 13.40 10.12
C ARG A 117 -2.20 14.71 10.82
N ILE A 118 -3.46 14.95 11.20
CA ILE A 118 -3.86 16.09 12.02
C ILE A 118 -3.33 15.94 13.45
N VAL A 119 -3.17 17.06 14.13
CA VAL A 119 -2.91 17.10 15.58
C VAL A 119 -4.26 16.90 16.29
N TYR A 120 -4.65 15.64 16.38
CA TYR A 120 -5.77 14.99 17.08
C TYR A 120 -7.16 15.68 17.17
N GLU A 121 -8.18 15.03 16.59
CA GLU A 121 -9.57 14.86 17.13
C GLU A 121 -10.34 13.79 16.30
N PRO A 122 -11.22 12.96 16.89
CA PRO A 122 -11.80 11.76 16.25
C PRO A 122 -13.22 11.93 15.69
N VAL A 123 -13.54 11.27 14.56
CA VAL A 123 -14.92 11.04 14.05
C VAL A 123 -14.99 9.77 13.16
N SER A 124 -16.19 9.15 13.02
CA SER A 124 -16.50 7.77 12.58
C SER A 124 -17.14 7.62 11.17
N GLU A 125 -17.17 6.47 10.57
CA GLU A 125 -18.08 5.31 10.29
C GLU A 125 -17.82 4.59 8.94
N SER A 126 -18.51 3.53 8.59
CA SER A 126 -18.42 2.05 8.61
C SER A 126 -18.92 1.30 7.34
N VAL A 127 -18.65 0.03 7.24
CA VAL A 127 -19.15 -1.31 6.80
C VAL A 127 -18.99 -1.88 5.36
N SER A 128 -18.80 -3.17 5.26
CA SER A 128 -18.02 -4.15 4.47
C SER A 128 -18.69 -4.99 3.37
N ASN A 129 -17.89 -5.80 2.57
CA ASN A 129 -18.10 -7.23 2.20
C ASN A 129 -17.13 -7.83 1.13
N HIS A 130 -16.94 -9.19 1.11
CA HIS A 130 -15.93 -9.97 0.35
C HIS A 130 -16.46 -10.91 -0.73
N TYR A 131 -15.60 -11.28 -1.77
CA TYR A 131 -15.74 -12.46 -2.67
C TYR A 131 -14.40 -12.96 -3.27
N GLU A 132 -14.28 -14.29 -3.57
CA GLU A 132 -13.11 -14.99 -4.14
C GLU A 132 -13.34 -15.60 -5.53
N LEU A 133 -12.27 -15.80 -6.37
CA LEU A 133 -12.28 -16.39 -7.73
C LEU A 133 -11.07 -17.33 -7.98
N ARG A 134 -11.25 -18.42 -8.79
CA ARG A 134 -10.26 -19.44 -9.16
C ARG A 134 -9.66 -19.21 -10.57
N ALA A 135 -8.38 -19.61 -10.77
CA ALA A 135 -7.56 -19.35 -11.95
C ALA A 135 -7.28 -20.58 -12.84
N SER A 136 -7.02 -20.39 -14.16
CA SER A 136 -6.66 -21.39 -15.18
C SER A 136 -5.13 -21.50 -15.40
N ALA A 137 -4.65 -22.54 -16.14
CA ALA A 137 -3.22 -22.80 -16.38
C ALA A 137 -2.50 -21.65 -17.12
N ASP A 138 -3.11 -21.04 -18.12
CA ASP A 138 -2.56 -19.90 -18.86
C ASP A 138 -2.41 -18.67 -17.96
N HIS A 139 -3.31 -18.51 -17.01
CA HIS A 139 -3.23 -17.46 -16.00
C HIS A 139 -2.05 -17.63 -15.05
N LEU A 140 -1.68 -18.88 -14.69
CA LEU A 140 -0.52 -19.18 -13.87
C LEU A 140 0.80 -18.80 -14.56
N ALA A 141 0.94 -19.04 -15.84
CA ALA A 141 2.10 -18.65 -16.62
C ALA A 141 2.22 -17.12 -16.74
N ALA A 142 1.10 -16.42 -16.94
CA ALA A 142 1.06 -14.96 -16.96
C ALA A 142 1.42 -14.35 -15.59
N LEU A 143 0.95 -14.93 -14.48
CA LEU A 143 1.34 -14.53 -13.13
C LEU A 143 2.85 -14.72 -12.90
N GLN A 144 3.44 -15.86 -13.31
CA GLN A 144 4.86 -16.10 -13.15
C GLN A 144 5.69 -15.09 -13.96
N HIS A 145 5.29 -14.78 -15.19
CA HIS A 145 5.99 -13.77 -16.01
C HIS A 145 5.87 -12.37 -15.40
N ALA A 146 4.70 -11.97 -14.93
CA ALA A 146 4.52 -10.69 -14.23
C ALA A 146 5.40 -10.59 -12.97
N ARG A 147 5.51 -11.72 -12.24
CA ARG A 147 6.40 -11.82 -11.08
C ARG A 147 7.86 -11.61 -11.47
N ASP A 148 8.32 -12.26 -12.53
CA ASP A 148 9.72 -12.15 -12.98
C ASP A 148 10.03 -10.71 -13.44
N VAL A 149 9.12 -10.06 -14.16
CA VAL A 149 9.24 -8.65 -14.57
C VAL A 149 9.34 -7.72 -13.34
N PHE A 150 8.48 -7.92 -12.34
CA PHE A 150 8.52 -7.14 -11.11
C PHE A 150 9.83 -7.36 -10.35
N ASP A 151 10.24 -8.62 -10.19
CA ASP A 151 11.47 -9.01 -9.50
C ASP A 151 12.71 -8.42 -10.17
N ASP A 152 12.78 -8.43 -11.50
CA ASP A 152 13.87 -7.84 -12.27
C ASP A 152 13.91 -6.31 -12.13
N ALA A 153 12.75 -5.68 -12.09
CA ALA A 153 12.66 -4.24 -11.82
C ALA A 153 13.22 -3.90 -10.42
N VAL A 154 12.84 -4.68 -9.39
CA VAL A 154 13.39 -4.48 -8.03
C VAL A 154 14.89 -4.70 -7.98
N ARG A 155 15.43 -5.74 -8.67
CA ARG A 155 16.88 -6.01 -8.69
C ARG A 155 17.70 -4.85 -9.26
N ARG A 156 17.15 -4.13 -10.23
CA ARG A 156 17.79 -2.94 -10.81
C ARG A 156 17.77 -1.71 -9.89
N CYS A 157 16.88 -1.68 -8.89
CA CYS A 157 16.82 -0.56 -7.94
C CYS A 157 17.99 -0.62 -6.94
N PRO A 158 18.61 0.52 -6.61
CA PRO A 158 19.54 0.60 -5.50
C PRO A 158 18.83 0.33 -4.16
N PRO A 159 19.57 -0.05 -3.10
CA PRO A 159 19.04 -0.05 -1.75
C PRO A 159 18.46 1.32 -1.38
N GLY A 160 17.34 1.34 -0.66
CA GLY A 160 16.69 2.59 -0.27
C GLY A 160 15.32 2.35 0.36
N LEU A 161 14.73 3.45 0.81
CA LEU A 161 13.42 3.51 1.45
C LEU A 161 12.55 4.52 0.68
N ALA A 162 11.32 4.10 0.35
CA ALA A 162 10.25 4.99 -0.10
C ALA A 162 9.16 5.00 0.97
N VAL A 163 8.78 6.20 1.45
CA VAL A 163 7.66 6.36 2.39
C VAL A 163 6.61 7.26 1.76
N VAL A 164 5.41 6.76 1.67
CA VAL A 164 4.27 7.42 1.04
C VAL A 164 3.23 7.72 2.09
N TYR A 165 2.74 8.94 2.12
CA TYR A 165 1.71 9.41 3.05
C TYR A 165 0.46 9.82 2.29
N ALA A 166 -0.70 9.44 2.79
CA ALA A 166 -2.00 9.78 2.22
C ALA A 166 -2.31 11.27 2.25
N CYS A 167 -1.72 12.01 3.19
CA CYS A 167 -1.89 13.47 3.34
C CYS A 167 -0.61 14.13 3.87
N SER A 168 -0.55 15.46 3.79
CA SER A 168 0.50 16.26 4.41
C SER A 168 0.35 16.32 5.93
N LEU A 169 1.34 16.91 6.62
CA LEU A 169 1.20 17.24 8.03
C LEU A 169 0.04 18.23 8.22
N ASP A 170 -0.70 18.08 9.32
CA ASP A 170 -1.88 18.85 9.69
C ASP A 170 -3.07 18.68 8.73
N GLU A 171 -3.11 17.58 7.96
CA GLU A 171 -4.23 17.24 7.09
C GLU A 171 -4.92 15.93 7.50
N THR A 172 -6.20 15.82 7.12
CA THR A 172 -6.97 14.57 7.19
C THR A 172 -6.72 13.71 5.95
N ALA A 173 -6.80 12.40 6.12
CA ALA A 173 -7.02 11.45 5.03
C ALA A 173 -8.50 11.07 5.04
N GLU A 174 -9.16 11.30 3.92
CA GLU A 174 -10.57 10.99 3.76
C GLU A 174 -10.77 9.49 3.49
N ASP A 175 -11.84 8.92 4.03
CA ASP A 175 -12.26 7.55 3.82
C ASP A 175 -13.64 7.51 3.15
N ASN A 176 -13.88 6.48 2.37
CA ASN A 176 -15.15 6.22 1.70
C ASN A 176 -15.53 4.75 1.92
N GLU A 177 -16.73 4.52 2.42
CA GLU A 177 -17.23 3.19 2.76
C GLU A 177 -17.16 2.20 1.60
N GLU A 178 -17.45 2.66 0.36
CA GLU A 178 -17.48 1.80 -0.82
C GLU A 178 -16.11 1.59 -1.45
N THR A 179 -15.23 2.62 -1.43
CA THR A 179 -13.98 2.63 -2.19
C THR A 179 -12.73 2.47 -1.33
N GLY A 180 -12.85 2.60 -0.02
CA GLY A 180 -11.73 2.66 0.90
C GLY A 180 -11.18 4.07 1.05
N GLY A 181 -10.02 4.22 1.68
CA GLY A 181 -9.34 5.49 1.78
C GLY A 181 -9.14 6.14 0.41
N VAL A 182 -9.47 7.44 0.31
CA VAL A 182 -9.41 8.17 -0.97
C VAL A 182 -8.02 8.04 -1.61
N TYR A 183 -6.96 8.10 -0.81
CA TYR A 183 -5.61 7.92 -1.33
C TYR A 183 -5.31 6.47 -1.75
N SER A 184 -5.67 5.47 -0.95
CA SER A 184 -5.49 4.06 -1.29
C SER A 184 -6.25 3.69 -2.56
N HIS A 185 -7.48 4.22 -2.73
CA HIS A 185 -8.24 4.05 -3.96
C HIS A 185 -7.53 4.69 -5.17
N ALA A 186 -7.11 5.95 -5.04
CA ALA A 186 -6.41 6.69 -6.10
C ALA A 186 -5.08 6.01 -6.48
N LEU A 187 -4.33 5.48 -5.51
CA LEU A 187 -3.05 4.80 -5.74
C LEU A 187 -3.24 3.53 -6.58
N ARG A 188 -4.21 2.69 -6.22
CA ARG A 188 -4.54 1.47 -6.98
C ARG A 188 -5.12 1.79 -8.36
N SER A 189 -6.00 2.78 -8.46
CA SER A 189 -6.59 3.23 -9.73
C SER A 189 -5.54 3.76 -10.70
N ALA A 190 -4.60 4.58 -10.21
CA ALA A 190 -3.48 5.08 -11.01
C ALA A 190 -2.56 3.94 -11.47
N ALA A 191 -2.34 2.92 -10.63
CA ALA A 191 -1.56 1.74 -11.00
C ALA A 191 -2.24 0.92 -12.10
N LEU A 192 -3.55 0.65 -11.98
CA LEU A 192 -4.32 -0.07 -13.00
C LEU A 192 -4.34 0.68 -14.33
N GLN A 193 -4.65 1.98 -14.32
CA GLN A 193 -4.65 2.82 -15.54
C GLN A 193 -3.28 2.84 -16.22
N LEU A 194 -2.19 3.03 -15.45
CA LEU A 194 -0.85 3.02 -16.01
C LEU A 194 -0.47 1.63 -16.55
N SER A 195 -0.85 0.55 -15.88
CA SER A 195 -0.57 -0.81 -16.34
C SER A 195 -1.11 -1.10 -17.74
N GLU A 196 -2.24 -0.49 -18.11
CA GLU A 196 -2.86 -0.60 -19.45
C GLU A 196 -2.06 0.15 -20.54
N THR A 197 -1.28 1.17 -20.16
CA THR A 197 -0.47 1.97 -21.08
C THR A 197 0.97 1.51 -21.21
N LEU A 198 1.44 0.70 -20.27
CA LEU A 198 2.77 0.11 -20.30
C LEU A 198 2.86 -1.01 -21.33
N LEU A 199 4.02 -1.19 -21.95
CA LEU A 199 4.24 -2.19 -23.01
C LEU A 199 5.16 -3.32 -22.53
N GLY A 200 4.82 -4.55 -22.89
CA GLY A 200 5.68 -5.73 -22.64
C GLY A 200 6.08 -5.88 -21.19
N SER A 201 7.38 -5.86 -20.92
CA SER A 201 7.96 -6.04 -19.59
C SER A 201 8.20 -4.71 -18.84
N GLU A 202 7.48 -3.65 -19.17
CA GLU A 202 7.60 -2.38 -18.48
C GLU A 202 6.91 -2.40 -17.09
N THR A 203 7.43 -1.55 -16.22
CA THR A 203 6.90 -1.34 -14.86
C THR A 203 6.72 0.14 -14.59
N ALA A 204 5.76 0.50 -13.73
CA ALA A 204 5.69 1.83 -13.17
C ALA A 204 6.12 1.80 -11.69
N SER A 205 6.95 2.78 -11.31
CA SER A 205 7.47 2.87 -9.95
C SER A 205 6.44 3.46 -8.99
N VAL A 206 6.60 3.17 -7.70
CA VAL A 206 5.77 3.75 -6.63
C VAL A 206 5.77 5.29 -6.69
N VAL A 207 6.88 5.92 -7.07
CA VAL A 207 6.97 7.38 -7.23
C VAL A 207 6.08 7.88 -8.37
N ARG A 208 6.09 7.21 -9.52
CA ARG A 208 5.24 7.56 -10.67
C ARG A 208 3.75 7.38 -10.34
N ILE A 209 3.42 6.26 -9.71
CA ILE A 209 2.04 5.97 -9.30
C ILE A 209 1.56 6.98 -8.27
N HIS A 210 2.38 7.28 -7.23
CA HIS A 210 2.07 8.28 -6.22
C HIS A 210 1.77 9.65 -6.84
N ASN A 211 2.61 10.11 -7.77
CA ASN A 211 2.41 11.43 -8.39
C ASN A 211 1.06 11.54 -9.11
N ASN A 212 0.63 10.47 -9.80
CA ASN A 212 -0.68 10.44 -10.46
C ASN A 212 -1.82 10.38 -9.43
N ALA A 213 -1.69 9.52 -8.42
CA ALA A 213 -2.66 9.40 -7.35
C ALA A 213 -2.82 10.71 -6.57
N ALA A 214 -1.72 11.37 -6.22
CA ALA A 214 -1.75 12.64 -5.50
C ALA A 214 -2.47 13.75 -6.28
N GLN A 215 -2.33 13.78 -7.62
CA GLN A 215 -3.11 14.71 -8.45
C GLN A 215 -4.61 14.39 -8.45
N ALA A 216 -4.97 13.09 -8.45
CA ALA A 216 -6.37 12.67 -8.39
C ALA A 216 -6.99 13.04 -7.03
N VAL A 217 -6.30 12.71 -5.93
CA VAL A 217 -6.75 13.04 -4.56
C VAL A 217 -6.96 14.54 -4.40
N ARG A 218 -5.99 15.39 -4.78
CA ARG A 218 -6.14 16.85 -4.68
C ARG A 218 -7.35 17.38 -5.44
N ARG A 219 -7.67 16.81 -6.61
CA ARG A 219 -8.86 17.20 -7.39
C ARG A 219 -10.15 16.74 -6.71
N GLU A 220 -10.17 15.52 -6.21
CA GLU A 220 -11.33 14.90 -5.56
C GLU A 220 -11.69 15.62 -4.26
N THR A 221 -10.68 15.91 -3.43
CA THR A 221 -10.86 16.55 -2.11
C THR A 221 -10.84 18.08 -2.16
N GLY A 222 -10.80 18.69 -3.34
CA GLY A 222 -10.72 20.15 -3.46
C GLY A 222 -9.44 20.75 -2.85
N GLY A 223 -8.37 19.95 -2.70
CA GLY A 223 -7.08 20.35 -2.13
C GLY A 223 -6.99 20.22 -0.60
N HIS A 224 -7.98 19.63 0.06
CA HIS A 224 -7.94 19.40 1.51
C HIS A 224 -7.02 18.24 1.91
N GLN A 225 -6.79 17.30 1.00
CA GLN A 225 -5.86 16.19 1.19
C GLN A 225 -4.74 16.25 0.15
N ASN A 226 -3.50 16.36 0.62
CA ASN A 226 -2.31 16.50 -0.21
C ASN A 226 -1.31 15.36 0.07
N PRO A 227 -1.38 14.24 -0.66
CA PRO A 227 -0.46 13.14 -0.47
C PRO A 227 1.00 13.54 -0.72
N THR A 228 1.91 12.98 0.09
CA THR A 228 3.35 13.27 0.01
C THR A 228 4.19 11.99 -0.04
N ILE A 229 5.43 12.11 -0.54
CA ILE A 229 6.37 10.99 -0.63
C ILE A 229 7.79 11.40 -0.24
N THR A 230 8.42 10.59 0.60
CA THR A 230 9.87 10.55 0.75
C THR A 230 10.40 9.40 -0.11
N LYS A 231 11.29 9.70 -1.05
CA LYS A 231 11.80 8.72 -2.04
C LYS A 231 13.30 8.50 -1.89
N PRO A 232 13.84 7.34 -2.35
CA PRO A 232 15.28 7.11 -2.44
C PRO A 232 15.98 8.20 -3.26
N ARG A 233 17.26 8.47 -2.94
CA ARG A 233 18.04 9.50 -3.66
C ARG A 233 18.29 9.15 -5.12
N SER A 234 18.41 7.86 -5.45
CA SER A 234 18.82 7.38 -6.77
C SER A 234 17.74 6.58 -7.45
N GLU A 235 17.63 6.75 -8.75
CA GLU A 235 16.81 5.91 -9.65
C GLU A 235 17.56 4.63 -10.05
N PRO A 236 16.84 3.60 -10.55
CA PRO A 236 15.38 3.52 -10.66
C PRO A 236 14.70 3.31 -9.30
N TYR A 237 13.44 3.79 -9.20
CA TYR A 237 12.61 3.61 -8.00
C TYR A 237 11.86 2.28 -8.03
N PHE A 238 11.51 1.76 -6.86
CA PHE A 238 10.84 0.47 -6.69
C PHE A 238 9.56 0.37 -7.51
N PRO A 239 9.33 -0.75 -8.21
CA PRO A 239 8.11 -0.96 -8.98
C PRO A 239 6.89 -1.04 -8.06
N PHE A 240 5.74 -0.60 -8.57
CA PHE A 240 4.44 -0.74 -7.92
C PHE A 240 3.47 -1.54 -8.79
N CYS A 241 3.52 -1.36 -10.11
CA CYS A 241 2.76 -2.18 -11.06
C CYS A 241 3.60 -2.60 -12.27
N VAL A 242 3.12 -3.63 -12.95
CA VAL A 242 3.64 -4.10 -14.24
C VAL A 242 2.59 -3.90 -15.35
N SER A 243 3.04 -3.98 -16.61
CA SER A 243 2.14 -3.90 -17.78
C SER A 243 1.05 -4.99 -17.73
N SER A 244 -0.18 -4.62 -18.04
CA SER A 244 -1.28 -5.58 -18.24
C SER A 244 -1.07 -6.45 -19.50
N SER A 245 -0.34 -5.95 -20.51
CA SER A 245 0.00 -6.69 -21.73
C SER A 245 1.01 -7.81 -21.49
N THR A 246 1.62 -7.89 -20.30
CA THR A 246 2.47 -9.01 -19.88
C THR A 246 1.77 -10.37 -20.03
N ALA A 247 0.44 -10.41 -19.89
CA ALA A 247 -0.36 -11.60 -20.14
C ALA A 247 -0.50 -11.97 -21.65
N SER A 248 -0.38 -11.01 -22.56
CA SER A 248 -0.64 -11.19 -24.00
C SER A 248 0.55 -11.70 -24.81
N TYR A 249 1.78 -11.64 -24.24
CA TYR A 249 3.01 -12.06 -24.95
C TYR A 249 3.21 -13.56 -25.04
N MET A 250 2.40 -14.38 -24.36
CA MET A 250 2.50 -15.84 -24.38
C MET A 250 1.79 -16.52 -25.56
N HIS A 251 1.12 -15.77 -26.41
CA HIS A 251 0.38 -16.28 -27.59
C HIS A 251 1.02 -15.93 -28.94
N ARG A 252 2.33 -15.60 -28.97
CA ARG A 252 3.07 -15.40 -30.22
C ARG A 252 4.29 -16.30 -30.34
#